data_f14fcf54d78582b40d77ce86e508267a
#
_entry.id   f14fcf54d78582b40d77ce86e508267a
#
_cell.length_a   1.000
_cell.length_b   1.000
_cell.length_c   1.000
_cell.angle_alpha   90.00
_cell.angle_beta   90.00
_cell.angle_gamma   90.00
#
_symmetry.space_group_name_H-M   'P 1'
#
loop_
_entity.id
_entity.type
_entity.pdbx_description
1 polymer ?
#
loop_
_entity_poly.entity_id
_entity_poly.type
_entity_poly.pdbx_seq_one_letter_code
_entity_poly.pdbx_strand_id
1 'polypeptide(L)'
;MDKDMIIESLMKQVADLTALVQTLTESNAALNEAIKELQETIRELQRQLNQNSQNSSKPPSSDGFNKPNPQSQRQKSGKKQGAQKGHPGSHMVIPHEPDECSKHFPQKCLSCPHLNECVMSGKAFTCGERRYEVNAVITTKVTEHQSIHVAVCPCTGEPLSGEFPEGIRAYVQYGDSVSVLAGLLSTYGAVSTMRIHVLLGSLLGVSLSTGTITSMVSKCAQKVGDTLQTIKSMLIGAKVAHFDETGTDVNGKTIWVHNSSTPELTYQTINAKRGQIGMEDNGVLTEFGGVAIHDCWSPYWKYEDITHAVCNAHLLRELTGVEQYSPEHAWAPEFKTLLRSMKKARDKAVAKGKTELSYYYLHKFDTEYDRLMKLADEECPLPPDPPQKKKGRKKKGKERSLIERLMALKASVCLFIRNFDVPFDNNQAERDVRNVKTKTKVSGCFRTESGAQDYLDIMSYIGTGRKHGVSAYEALTAAFAGNSQIVLK
;
A
#
# COMPACT_ATOMS: atom_id res chain seq x y z
N MET A 1 -71.43 15.62 -59.48
CA MET A 1 -70.89 14.80 -58.39
C MET A 1 -71.75 15.04 -57.15
N ASP A 2 -72.37 13.99 -56.63
CA ASP A 2 -73.35 14.12 -55.55
C ASP A 2 -72.64 14.56 -54.28
N LYS A 3 -73.17 15.50 -53.53
CA LYS A 3 -72.58 16.09 -52.29
C LYS A 3 -72.31 15.00 -51.25
N ASP A 4 -73.16 13.99 -51.21
CA ASP A 4 -73.04 12.90 -50.24
C ASP A 4 -71.79 11.99 -50.56
N MET A 5 -71.48 11.76 -51.82
CA MET A 5 -70.23 11.04 -52.21
C MET A 5 -68.96 11.80 -51.86
N ILE A 6 -68.99 13.14 -51.90
CA ILE A 6 -67.87 14.00 -51.53
C ILE A 6 -67.68 13.94 -49.99
N ILE A 7 -68.73 13.99 -49.23
CA ILE A 7 -68.76 13.93 -47.77
C ILE A 7 -68.17 12.52 -47.33
N GLU A 8 -68.67 11.45 -47.91
CA GLU A 8 -68.18 10.08 -47.61
C GLU A 8 -66.72 9.89 -47.92
N SER A 9 -66.25 10.44 -49.07
CA SER A 9 -64.82 10.42 -49.41
C SER A 9 -63.94 11.20 -48.41
N LEU A 10 -64.42 12.40 -47.99
CA LEU A 10 -63.75 13.22 -47.02
C LEU A 10 -63.73 12.57 -45.61
N MET A 11 -64.80 11.94 -45.19
CA MET A 11 -64.88 11.20 -43.93
C MET A 11 -63.91 10.03 -43.94
N LYS A 12 -63.80 9.31 -45.03
CA LYS A 12 -62.78 8.22 -45.18
C LYS A 12 -61.37 8.76 -45.09
N GLN A 13 -61.03 9.86 -45.79
CA GLN A 13 -59.72 10.48 -45.73
C GLN A 13 -59.38 10.97 -44.27
N VAL A 14 -60.33 11.53 -43.56
CA VAL A 14 -60.13 11.92 -42.16
C VAL A 14 -59.90 10.73 -41.27
N ALA A 15 -60.63 9.63 -41.48
CA ALA A 15 -60.40 8.40 -40.72
C ALA A 15 -59.01 7.81 -40.99
N ASP A 16 -58.57 7.74 -42.26
CA ASP A 16 -57.26 7.26 -42.68
C ASP A 16 -56.12 8.14 -42.12
N LEU A 17 -56.30 9.48 -42.15
CA LEU A 17 -55.35 10.42 -41.55
C LEU A 17 -55.27 10.28 -40.04
N THR A 18 -56.41 10.10 -39.37
CA THR A 18 -56.44 9.87 -37.91
C THR A 18 -55.71 8.60 -37.51
N ALA A 19 -55.91 7.50 -38.23
CA ALA A 19 -55.19 6.23 -38.01
C ALA A 19 -53.68 6.40 -38.25
N LEU A 20 -53.29 7.15 -39.29
CA LEU A 20 -51.88 7.44 -39.56
C LEU A 20 -51.23 8.29 -38.45
N VAL A 21 -51.90 9.32 -37.95
CA VAL A 21 -51.46 10.15 -36.83
C VAL A 21 -51.26 9.30 -35.57
N GLN A 22 -52.21 8.40 -35.30
CA GLN A 22 -52.11 7.50 -34.15
C GLN A 22 -50.89 6.58 -34.26
N THR A 23 -50.66 5.95 -35.41
CA THR A 23 -49.49 5.08 -35.68
C THR A 23 -48.17 5.86 -35.56
N LEU A 24 -48.11 7.09 -36.08
CA LEU A 24 -46.97 7.98 -35.95
C LEU A 24 -46.70 8.37 -34.49
N THR A 25 -47.73 8.62 -33.69
CA THR A 25 -47.62 8.94 -32.26
C THR A 25 -47.06 7.78 -31.46
N GLU A 26 -47.55 6.57 -31.72
CA GLU A 26 -47.04 5.33 -31.08
C GLU A 26 -45.59 5.04 -31.50
N SER A 27 -45.27 5.23 -32.79
CA SER A 27 -43.89 5.09 -33.27
C SER A 27 -42.93 6.11 -32.66
N ASN A 28 -43.35 7.39 -32.54
CA ASN A 28 -42.57 8.42 -31.86
C ASN A 28 -42.32 8.10 -30.37
N ALA A 29 -43.34 7.56 -29.67
CA ALA A 29 -43.19 7.16 -28.28
C ALA A 29 -42.15 6.03 -28.14
N ALA A 30 -42.20 5.00 -29.02
CA ALA A 30 -41.26 3.92 -29.05
C ALA A 30 -39.82 4.38 -29.37
N LEU A 31 -39.67 5.32 -30.34
CA LEU A 31 -38.38 5.90 -30.70
C LEU A 31 -37.79 6.72 -29.54
N ASN A 32 -38.60 7.50 -28.82
CA ASN A 32 -38.15 8.28 -27.67
C ASN A 32 -37.65 7.36 -26.54
N GLU A 33 -38.31 6.22 -26.29
CA GLU A 33 -37.86 5.24 -25.29
C GLU A 33 -36.52 4.59 -25.73
N ALA A 34 -36.39 4.20 -27.00
CA ALA A 34 -35.14 3.67 -27.54
C ALA A 34 -33.98 4.70 -27.48
N ILE A 35 -34.23 5.97 -27.75
CA ILE A 35 -33.23 7.04 -27.60
C ILE A 35 -32.80 7.17 -26.12
N LYS A 36 -33.71 7.08 -25.19
CA LYS A 36 -33.39 7.11 -23.75
C LYS A 36 -32.51 5.93 -23.33
N GLU A 37 -32.84 4.71 -23.75
CA GLU A 37 -32.02 3.53 -23.49
C GLU A 37 -30.61 3.64 -24.11
N LEU A 38 -30.51 4.18 -25.31
CA LEU A 38 -29.21 4.42 -25.98
C LEU A 38 -28.38 5.47 -25.22
N GLN A 39 -28.99 6.55 -24.76
CA GLN A 39 -28.34 7.59 -23.98
C GLN A 39 -27.80 7.03 -22.66
N GLU A 40 -28.55 6.19 -21.95
CA GLU A 40 -28.11 5.51 -20.73
C GLU A 40 -26.92 4.57 -21.02
N THR A 41 -26.99 3.83 -22.11
CA THR A 41 -25.88 2.96 -22.57
C THR A 41 -24.61 3.74 -22.89
N ILE A 42 -24.74 4.87 -23.59
CA ILE A 42 -23.60 5.77 -23.89
C ILE A 42 -23.00 6.33 -22.60
N ARG A 43 -23.81 6.81 -21.65
CA ARG A 43 -23.33 7.29 -20.36
C ARG A 43 -22.56 6.21 -19.61
N GLU A 44 -23.07 4.97 -19.59
CA GLU A 44 -22.39 3.85 -18.92
C GLU A 44 -21.05 3.50 -19.60
N LEU A 45 -21.00 3.48 -20.94
CA LEU A 45 -19.76 3.25 -21.68
C LEU A 45 -18.74 4.36 -21.46
N GLN A 46 -19.14 5.61 -21.49
CA GLN A 46 -18.30 6.77 -21.17
C GLN A 46 -17.75 6.68 -19.74
N ARG A 47 -18.59 6.27 -18.77
CA ARG A 47 -18.18 6.06 -17.39
C ARG A 47 -17.14 4.95 -17.29
N GLN A 48 -17.29 3.83 -18.02
CA GLN A 48 -16.32 2.73 -18.02
C GLN A 48 -14.97 3.16 -18.61
N LEU A 49 -14.98 3.92 -19.71
CA LEU A 49 -13.77 4.42 -20.37
C LEU A 49 -13.00 5.42 -19.49
N ASN A 50 -13.70 6.31 -18.80
CA ASN A 50 -13.10 7.38 -18.00
C ASN A 50 -12.80 6.96 -16.55
N GLN A 51 -13.08 5.69 -16.18
CA GLN A 51 -12.88 5.19 -14.83
C GLN A 51 -11.40 5.00 -14.51
N ASN A 52 -10.91 5.70 -13.48
CA ASN A 52 -9.54 5.66 -13.00
C ASN A 52 -9.48 5.57 -11.47
N SER A 53 -8.28 5.59 -10.89
CA SER A 53 -8.07 5.49 -9.44
C SER A 53 -8.52 6.71 -8.63
N GLN A 54 -8.91 7.82 -9.27
CA GLN A 54 -9.38 9.04 -8.58
C GLN A 54 -10.91 9.09 -8.46
N ASN A 55 -11.63 8.39 -9.33
CA ASN A 55 -13.09 8.40 -9.40
C ASN A 55 -13.72 7.00 -9.24
N SER A 56 -12.95 6.05 -8.75
CA SER A 56 -13.41 4.68 -8.50
C SER A 56 -12.57 3.98 -7.45
N SER A 57 -12.98 2.78 -7.03
CA SER A 57 -12.19 1.88 -6.17
C SER A 57 -11.04 1.19 -6.89
N LYS A 58 -10.75 1.51 -8.16
CA LYS A 58 -9.62 0.93 -8.88
C LYS A 58 -8.30 1.35 -8.25
N PRO A 59 -7.34 0.43 -8.08
CA PRO A 59 -6.03 0.79 -7.56
C PRO A 59 -5.26 1.64 -8.59
N PRO A 60 -4.37 2.57 -8.16
CA PRO A 60 -3.57 3.40 -9.07
C PRO A 60 -2.72 2.62 -10.09
N SER A 61 -2.47 1.35 -9.84
CA SER A 61 -1.75 0.47 -10.77
C SER A 61 -2.56 0.10 -12.02
N SER A 62 -3.87 0.25 -12.00
CA SER A 62 -4.75 -0.04 -13.13
C SER A 62 -4.89 1.12 -14.13
N ASP A 63 -4.38 2.32 -13.81
CA ASP A 63 -4.48 3.50 -14.67
C ASP A 63 -3.53 3.48 -15.89
N GLY A 64 -2.65 2.46 -15.99
CA GLY A 64 -1.69 2.35 -17.10
C GLY A 64 -0.67 3.49 -17.11
N PHE A 65 -0.28 3.94 -18.32
CA PHE A 65 0.68 5.05 -18.50
C PHE A 65 0.02 6.43 -18.45
N ASN A 66 -1.28 6.54 -18.72
CA ASN A 66 -2.05 7.79 -18.69
C ASN A 66 -2.61 8.08 -17.29
N LYS A 67 -1.72 8.06 -16.29
CA LYS A 67 -2.13 8.36 -14.92
C LYS A 67 -2.56 9.80 -14.79
N PRO A 68 -3.77 10.08 -14.26
CA PRO A 68 -4.11 11.42 -13.85
C PRO A 68 -3.15 11.87 -12.75
N ASN A 69 -2.74 13.13 -12.76
CA ASN A 69 -1.86 13.67 -11.73
C ASN A 69 -2.48 13.42 -10.35
N PRO A 70 -1.72 12.82 -9.41
CA PRO A 70 -2.26 12.51 -8.08
C PRO A 70 -2.71 13.81 -7.42
N GLN A 71 -4.02 13.95 -7.23
CA GLN A 71 -4.57 15.05 -6.45
C GLN A 71 -4.45 14.71 -4.98
N SER A 72 -3.61 15.46 -4.27
CA SER A 72 -3.55 15.37 -2.82
C SER A 72 -4.88 15.78 -2.21
N GLN A 73 -5.47 14.93 -1.38
CA GLN A 73 -6.65 15.28 -0.58
C GLN A 73 -6.32 16.27 0.56
N ARG A 74 -5.04 16.62 0.73
CA ARG A 74 -4.60 17.65 1.68
C ARG A 74 -5.00 19.03 1.13
N GLN A 75 -5.58 19.87 1.98
CA GLN A 75 -5.79 21.28 1.64
C GLN A 75 -4.42 21.90 1.30
N LYS A 76 -4.37 22.62 0.19
CA LYS A 76 -3.17 23.38 -0.18
C LYS A 76 -2.86 24.36 0.96
N SER A 77 -1.71 24.22 1.58
CA SER A 77 -1.29 25.06 2.71
C SER A 77 -0.98 26.51 2.32
N GLY A 78 -1.03 26.86 1.03
CA GLY A 78 -0.60 28.17 0.50
C GLY A 78 0.91 28.41 0.58
N LYS A 79 1.69 27.52 1.16
CA LYS A 79 3.14 27.61 1.30
C LYS A 79 3.82 27.12 0.03
N LYS A 80 4.96 27.73 -0.33
CA LYS A 80 5.81 27.31 -1.45
C LYS A 80 6.31 25.86 -1.21
N GLN A 81 6.49 25.10 -2.29
CA GLN A 81 7.11 23.78 -2.21
C GLN A 81 8.59 23.91 -1.80
N GLY A 82 9.05 23.03 -0.91
CA GLY A 82 10.42 23.02 -0.39
C GLY A 82 10.52 23.56 1.04
N ALA A 83 11.75 23.70 1.52
CA ALA A 83 12.03 24.22 2.86
C ALA A 83 11.54 25.66 2.99
N GLN A 84 10.80 25.97 4.05
CA GLN A 84 10.32 27.32 4.33
C GLN A 84 11.45 28.17 4.88
N LYS A 85 11.38 29.51 4.70
CA LYS A 85 12.35 30.44 5.28
C LYS A 85 12.43 30.23 6.80
N GLY A 86 13.63 29.97 7.31
CA GLY A 86 13.86 29.65 8.73
C GLY A 86 13.80 28.13 9.08
N HIS A 87 13.64 27.24 8.09
CA HIS A 87 13.80 25.82 8.32
C HIS A 87 15.27 25.53 8.67
N PRO A 88 15.58 24.93 9.83
CA PRO A 88 16.94 24.54 10.15
C PRO A 88 17.41 23.51 9.11
N GLY A 89 18.57 23.76 8.50
CA GLY A 89 19.19 22.82 7.57
C GLY A 89 19.42 21.48 8.29
N SER A 90 19.13 20.37 7.61
CA SER A 90 19.52 19.06 8.10
C SER A 90 20.92 18.75 7.57
N HIS A 91 21.89 18.69 8.46
CA HIS A 91 23.26 18.26 8.14
C HIS A 91 23.46 16.82 8.64
N MET A 92 24.31 16.07 7.94
CA MET A 92 24.78 14.79 8.44
C MET A 92 25.51 15.01 9.77
N VAL A 93 25.13 14.28 10.79
CA VAL A 93 25.90 14.23 12.03
C VAL A 93 27.10 13.34 11.77
N ILE A 94 28.31 13.84 12.06
CA ILE A 94 29.55 13.04 11.93
C ILE A 94 29.48 11.90 12.96
N PRO A 95 29.47 10.63 12.53
CA PRO A 95 29.14 9.50 13.41
C PRO A 95 30.23 9.14 14.40
N HIS A 96 31.49 9.51 14.13
CA HIS A 96 32.65 9.22 14.96
C HIS A 96 33.72 10.32 14.76
N GLU A 97 34.81 10.25 15.50
CA GLU A 97 35.97 11.10 15.25
C GLU A 97 36.53 10.83 13.85
N PRO A 98 37.06 11.89 13.16
CA PRO A 98 37.63 11.73 11.83
C PRO A 98 38.78 10.73 11.82
N ASP A 99 38.77 9.78 10.86
CA ASP A 99 39.84 8.81 10.66
C ASP A 99 41.17 9.50 10.26
N GLU A 100 41.05 10.59 9.50
CA GLU A 100 42.18 11.41 9.03
C GLU A 100 41.92 12.91 9.27
N CYS A 101 42.96 13.63 9.58
CA CYS A 101 42.92 15.08 9.76
C CYS A 101 43.98 15.76 8.93
N SER A 102 43.57 16.47 7.88
CA SER A 102 44.44 17.29 7.05
C SER A 102 44.43 18.75 7.50
N LYS A 103 45.61 19.32 7.75
CA LYS A 103 45.77 20.72 8.13
C LYS A 103 46.15 21.56 6.91
N HIS A 104 45.37 22.57 6.62
CA HIS A 104 45.62 23.49 5.52
C HIS A 104 46.15 24.80 6.09
N PHE A 105 47.41 25.11 5.82
CA PHE A 105 48.06 26.32 6.25
C PHE A 105 47.89 27.45 5.21
N PRO A 106 47.93 28.74 5.64
CA PRO A 106 47.89 29.86 4.69
C PRO A 106 49.02 29.74 3.67
N GLN A 107 48.73 30.12 2.41
CA GLN A 107 49.68 29.97 1.30
C GLN A 107 51.04 30.64 1.58
N LYS A 108 51.02 31.81 2.24
CA LYS A 108 52.22 32.55 2.64
C LYS A 108 53.06 31.76 3.67
N CYS A 109 52.45 30.95 4.51
CA CYS A 109 53.16 30.14 5.50
C CYS A 109 53.82 28.93 4.86
N LEU A 110 53.23 28.35 3.78
CA LEU A 110 53.82 27.18 3.09
C LEU A 110 55.18 27.48 2.46
N SER A 111 55.46 28.74 2.11
CA SER A 111 56.76 29.18 1.60
C SER A 111 57.67 29.83 2.67
N CYS A 112 57.23 29.83 3.93
CA CYS A 112 57.98 30.47 5.02
C CYS A 112 59.03 29.48 5.60
N PRO A 113 60.31 29.89 5.73
CA PRO A 113 61.37 29.04 6.29
C PRO A 113 61.13 28.67 7.77
N HIS A 114 60.33 29.45 8.51
CA HIS A 114 60.01 29.26 9.92
C HIS A 114 58.71 28.46 10.15
N LEU A 115 58.09 27.84 9.12
CA LEU A 115 56.82 27.14 9.26
C LEU A 115 56.89 26.04 10.34
N ASN A 116 57.98 25.24 10.31
CA ASN A 116 58.15 24.14 11.26
C ASN A 116 58.28 24.63 12.72
N GLU A 117 58.98 25.70 12.96
CA GLU A 117 59.13 26.32 14.29
C GLU A 117 57.76 26.84 14.79
N CYS A 118 57.00 27.50 13.92
CA CYS A 118 55.63 27.97 14.24
C CYS A 118 54.69 26.79 14.56
N VAL A 119 54.76 25.70 13.81
CA VAL A 119 53.95 24.49 14.06
C VAL A 119 54.35 23.84 15.39
N MET A 120 55.64 23.70 15.65
CA MET A 120 56.16 23.07 16.89
C MET A 120 55.84 23.93 18.13
N SER A 121 55.87 25.26 18.04
CA SER A 121 55.51 26.13 19.15
C SER A 121 54.09 26.01 19.63
N GLY A 122 53.17 25.56 18.77
CA GLY A 122 51.75 25.39 19.05
C GLY A 122 50.98 26.69 19.32
N LYS A 123 51.66 27.83 19.35
CA LYS A 123 51.09 29.15 19.72
C LYS A 123 50.67 30.02 18.52
N ALA A 124 51.26 29.76 17.35
CA ALA A 124 51.04 30.59 16.17
C ALA A 124 49.77 30.26 15.37
N PHE A 125 49.22 29.07 15.52
CA PHE A 125 48.08 28.61 14.72
C PHE A 125 46.91 28.18 15.60
N THR A 126 45.69 28.65 15.24
CA THR A 126 44.44 28.22 15.80
C THR A 126 43.60 27.60 14.70
N CYS A 127 42.80 26.55 15.03
CA CYS A 127 41.85 25.99 14.09
C CYS A 127 40.70 26.98 13.86
N GLY A 128 40.55 27.44 12.62
CA GLY A 128 39.47 28.32 12.22
C GLY A 128 38.18 27.51 11.91
N GLU A 129 37.94 27.28 10.63
CA GLU A 129 36.79 26.49 10.15
C GLU A 129 37.16 25.03 9.97
N ARG A 130 36.21 24.13 10.24
CA ARG A 130 36.30 22.67 9.99
C ARG A 130 35.33 22.28 8.89
N ARG A 131 35.77 21.48 7.93
CA ARG A 131 34.95 20.88 6.89
C ARG A 131 35.25 19.38 6.87
N TYR A 132 34.21 18.58 6.61
CA TYR A 132 34.32 17.14 6.62
C TYR A 132 33.97 16.59 5.24
N GLU A 133 34.78 15.66 4.75
CA GLU A 133 34.57 14.87 3.56
C GLU A 133 34.32 13.42 4.02
N VAL A 134 33.20 12.82 3.61
CA VAL A 134 32.84 11.47 3.99
C VAL A 134 32.92 10.57 2.77
N ASN A 135 33.87 9.63 2.80
CA ASN A 135 34.09 8.65 1.76
C ASN A 135 33.62 7.26 2.25
N ALA A 136 33.03 6.47 1.33
CA ALA A 136 32.63 5.09 1.62
C ALA A 136 33.73 4.14 1.14
N VAL A 137 34.22 3.29 2.04
CA VAL A 137 35.17 2.20 1.73
C VAL A 137 34.42 0.88 1.91
N ILE A 138 34.34 0.10 0.83
CA ILE A 138 33.66 -1.19 0.83
C ILE A 138 34.75 -2.28 0.75
N THR A 139 34.86 -3.09 1.80
CA THR A 139 35.88 -4.17 1.89
C THR A 139 35.24 -5.50 2.22
N THR A 140 35.86 -6.59 1.76
CA THR A 140 35.56 -7.97 2.19
C THR A 140 36.61 -8.46 3.16
N LYS A 141 36.15 -9.16 4.22
CA LYS A 141 37.04 -9.84 5.16
C LYS A 141 37.01 -11.35 4.87
N VAL A 142 38.18 -11.92 4.59
CA VAL A 142 38.34 -13.36 4.44
C VAL A 142 38.98 -13.91 5.73
N THR A 143 38.37 -14.96 6.29
CA THR A 143 38.92 -15.70 7.44
C THR A 143 39.31 -17.09 6.97
N GLU A 144 40.55 -17.45 7.15
CA GLU A 144 41.04 -18.79 6.89
C GLU A 144 40.88 -19.65 8.15
N HIS A 145 40.34 -20.85 7.99
CA HIS A 145 40.23 -21.86 9.03
C HIS A 145 41.12 -23.04 8.63
N GLN A 146 42.05 -23.40 9.49
CA GLN A 146 42.98 -24.48 9.25
C GLN A 146 42.75 -25.60 10.27
N SER A 147 42.58 -26.85 9.81
CA SER A 147 42.63 -28.03 10.66
C SER A 147 44.11 -28.46 10.81
N ILE A 148 44.62 -28.40 12.01
CA ILE A 148 46.02 -28.79 12.31
C ILE A 148 46.06 -30.26 12.60
N HIS A 149 46.99 -30.96 11.94
CA HIS A 149 47.24 -32.38 12.15
C HIS A 149 48.50 -32.59 12.96
N VAL A 150 48.42 -33.41 13.97
CA VAL A 150 49.57 -33.90 14.75
C VAL A 150 49.79 -35.37 14.40
N ALA A 151 50.90 -35.67 13.72
CA ALA A 151 51.15 -37.01 13.22
C ALA A 151 51.33 -38.08 14.35
N VAL A 152 51.97 -37.69 15.44
CA VAL A 152 52.08 -38.50 16.66
C VAL A 152 52.05 -37.58 17.87
N CYS A 153 51.01 -37.70 18.70
CA CYS A 153 50.94 -36.95 19.95
C CYS A 153 51.96 -37.46 20.97
N PRO A 154 52.80 -36.58 21.50
CA PRO A 154 53.81 -37.01 22.50
C PRO A 154 53.20 -37.58 23.78
N CYS A 155 52.00 -37.26 24.10
CA CYS A 155 51.28 -37.68 25.32
C CYS A 155 50.50 -38.99 25.14
N THR A 156 49.92 -39.23 23.99
CA THR A 156 48.98 -40.35 23.73
C THR A 156 49.59 -41.38 22.76
N GLY A 157 50.57 -40.99 21.96
CA GLY A 157 51.12 -41.80 20.88
C GLY A 157 50.25 -41.92 19.63
N GLU A 158 49.10 -41.24 19.60
CA GLU A 158 48.11 -41.33 18.52
C GLU A 158 48.10 -40.07 17.59
N PRO A 159 47.73 -40.25 16.33
CA PRO A 159 47.49 -39.08 15.45
C PRO A 159 46.27 -38.32 15.88
N LEU A 160 46.35 -36.99 15.89
CA LEU A 160 45.26 -36.10 16.23
C LEU A 160 45.01 -35.12 15.09
N SER A 161 43.74 -34.75 14.90
CA SER A 161 43.32 -33.73 13.92
C SER A 161 42.39 -32.71 14.57
N GLY A 162 42.64 -31.46 14.31
CA GLY A 162 41.73 -30.40 14.73
C GLY A 162 40.40 -30.47 13.95
N GLU A 163 39.32 -30.15 14.60
CA GLU A 163 38.00 -30.05 13.99
C GLU A 163 37.71 -28.59 13.61
N PHE A 164 36.99 -28.41 12.52
CA PHE A 164 36.48 -27.08 12.17
C PHE A 164 35.34 -26.67 13.11
N PRO A 165 35.21 -25.37 13.39
CA PRO A 165 34.04 -24.84 14.13
C PRO A 165 32.72 -25.24 13.48
N GLU A 166 31.67 -25.38 14.29
CA GLU A 166 30.32 -25.61 13.79
C GLU A 166 29.94 -24.57 12.75
N GLY A 167 29.42 -25.02 11.61
CA GLY A 167 29.05 -24.16 10.49
C GLY A 167 30.12 -23.95 9.43
N ILE A 168 31.39 -24.35 9.67
CA ILE A 168 32.48 -24.34 8.66
C ILE A 168 32.54 -25.72 7.99
N ARG A 169 31.94 -25.83 6.77
CA ARG A 169 31.74 -27.13 6.10
C ARG A 169 32.28 -27.18 4.67
N ALA A 170 32.51 -26.03 4.02
CA ALA A 170 32.95 -25.98 2.64
C ALA A 170 34.31 -25.29 2.50
N TYR A 171 35.02 -25.62 1.41
CA TYR A 171 36.32 -25.01 1.09
C TYR A 171 36.21 -23.49 0.97
N VAL A 172 35.12 -22.99 0.35
CA VAL A 172 34.71 -21.56 0.34
C VAL A 172 33.27 -21.49 0.73
N GLN A 173 32.96 -20.64 1.72
CA GLN A 173 31.60 -20.35 2.11
C GLN A 173 31.44 -18.87 2.42
N TYR A 174 30.18 -18.39 2.33
CA TYR A 174 29.85 -16.99 2.54
C TYR A 174 29.25 -16.78 3.93
N GLY A 175 29.79 -15.80 4.64
CA GLY A 175 29.29 -15.42 5.96
C GLY A 175 27.88 -14.81 5.93
N ASP A 176 27.28 -14.72 7.10
CA ASP A 176 25.90 -14.21 7.27
C ASP A 176 25.71 -12.78 6.76
N SER A 177 26.72 -11.92 6.84
CA SER A 177 26.68 -10.55 6.31
C SER A 177 26.42 -10.50 4.79
N VAL A 178 26.94 -11.46 4.03
CA VAL A 178 26.68 -11.57 2.58
C VAL A 178 25.22 -11.97 2.34
N SER A 179 24.69 -12.90 3.16
CA SER A 179 23.28 -13.29 3.09
C SER A 179 22.35 -12.13 3.44
N VAL A 180 22.69 -11.34 4.46
CA VAL A 180 21.95 -10.11 4.84
C VAL A 180 21.92 -9.12 3.69
N LEU A 181 23.06 -8.86 3.04
CA LEU A 181 23.13 -7.95 1.89
C LEU A 181 22.31 -8.45 0.70
N ALA A 182 22.42 -9.75 0.38
CA ALA A 182 21.62 -10.37 -0.69
C ALA A 182 20.11 -10.28 -0.40
N GLY A 183 19.71 -10.60 0.83
CA GLY A 183 18.32 -10.47 1.30
C GLY A 183 17.81 -9.04 1.23
N LEU A 184 18.57 -8.07 1.75
CA LEU A 184 18.23 -6.65 1.74
C LEU A 184 18.05 -6.12 0.32
N LEU A 185 19.00 -6.39 -0.57
CA LEU A 185 18.94 -5.96 -1.97
C LEU A 185 17.76 -6.60 -2.71
N SER A 186 17.51 -7.89 -2.49
CA SER A 186 16.41 -8.62 -3.15
C SER A 186 15.03 -8.17 -2.69
N THR A 187 14.86 -7.85 -1.41
CA THR A 187 13.55 -7.53 -0.80
C THR A 187 13.34 -6.03 -0.70
N TYR A 188 13.95 -5.37 0.26
CA TYR A 188 13.76 -3.94 0.49
C TYR A 188 14.27 -3.08 -0.68
N GLY A 189 15.40 -3.46 -1.27
CA GLY A 189 15.97 -2.82 -2.46
C GLY A 189 15.22 -3.13 -3.76
N ALA A 190 14.38 -4.16 -3.78
CA ALA A 190 13.65 -4.65 -4.95
C ALA A 190 14.57 -4.91 -6.17
N VAL A 191 15.85 -5.26 -5.95
CA VAL A 191 16.84 -5.52 -7.01
C VAL A 191 16.64 -6.93 -7.54
N SER A 192 16.73 -7.12 -8.87
CA SER A 192 16.64 -8.45 -9.48
C SER A 192 17.87 -9.30 -9.15
N THR A 193 17.69 -10.62 -9.04
CA THR A 193 18.76 -11.58 -8.68
C THR A 193 19.99 -11.44 -9.58
N MET A 194 19.80 -11.22 -10.89
CA MET A 194 20.92 -11.01 -11.82
C MET A 194 21.68 -9.71 -11.52
N ARG A 195 20.96 -8.63 -11.18
CA ARG A 195 21.62 -7.37 -10.80
C ARG A 195 22.36 -7.49 -9.46
N ILE A 196 21.83 -8.28 -8.51
CA ILE A 196 22.51 -8.55 -7.23
C ILE A 196 23.82 -9.30 -7.49
N HIS A 197 23.81 -10.32 -8.37
CA HIS A 197 25.02 -11.00 -8.81
C HIS A 197 26.09 -10.02 -9.30
N VAL A 198 25.73 -9.12 -10.22
CA VAL A 198 26.65 -8.12 -10.79
C VAL A 198 27.12 -7.14 -9.71
N LEU A 199 26.22 -6.63 -8.87
CA LEU A 199 26.57 -5.64 -7.83
C LEU A 199 27.51 -6.22 -6.78
N LEU A 200 27.25 -7.41 -6.26
CA LEU A 200 28.11 -8.03 -5.25
C LEU A 200 29.47 -8.42 -5.83
N GLY A 201 29.49 -8.86 -7.10
CA GLY A 201 30.74 -9.13 -7.82
C GLY A 201 31.58 -7.88 -8.01
N SER A 202 30.99 -6.78 -8.44
CA SER A 202 31.73 -5.53 -8.75
C SER A 202 32.12 -4.72 -7.51
N LEU A 203 31.27 -4.70 -6.47
CA LEU A 203 31.51 -3.89 -5.28
C LEU A 203 32.36 -4.61 -4.23
N LEU A 204 32.18 -5.93 -4.09
CA LEU A 204 32.77 -6.72 -3.02
C LEU A 204 33.75 -7.77 -3.52
N GLY A 205 33.90 -7.98 -4.82
CA GLY A 205 34.66 -9.10 -5.38
C GLY A 205 34.04 -10.48 -5.08
N VAL A 206 32.76 -10.53 -4.65
CA VAL A 206 32.05 -11.76 -4.25
C VAL A 206 31.22 -12.27 -5.39
N SER A 207 31.72 -13.29 -6.11
CA SER A 207 30.99 -13.90 -7.22
C SER A 207 29.99 -14.95 -6.72
N LEU A 208 28.71 -14.62 -6.72
CA LEU A 208 27.60 -15.49 -6.31
C LEU A 208 26.81 -15.96 -7.51
N SER A 209 26.45 -17.24 -7.59
CA SER A 209 25.45 -17.69 -8.57
C SER A 209 24.06 -17.14 -8.22
N THR A 210 23.18 -17.05 -9.21
CA THR A 210 21.78 -16.63 -8.96
C THR A 210 21.06 -17.62 -8.02
N GLY A 211 21.38 -18.91 -8.10
CA GLY A 211 20.88 -19.93 -7.18
C GLY A 211 21.34 -19.71 -5.74
N THR A 212 22.62 -19.36 -5.55
CA THR A 212 23.18 -19.03 -4.22
C THR A 212 22.46 -17.81 -3.62
N ILE A 213 22.23 -16.77 -4.41
CA ILE A 213 21.50 -15.57 -3.97
C ILE A 213 20.07 -15.94 -3.54
N THR A 214 19.36 -16.77 -4.33
CA THR A 214 18.01 -17.22 -3.96
C THR A 214 18.01 -18.00 -2.65
N SER A 215 18.99 -18.93 -2.45
CA SER A 215 19.13 -19.68 -1.20
C SER A 215 19.43 -18.77 0.00
N MET A 216 20.19 -17.69 -0.21
CA MET A 216 20.47 -16.70 0.84
C MET A 216 19.19 -15.92 1.22
N VAL A 217 18.33 -15.59 0.26
CA VAL A 217 17.02 -14.96 0.52
C VAL A 217 16.14 -15.91 1.33
N SER A 218 16.03 -17.18 0.94
CA SER A 218 15.27 -18.19 1.70
C SER A 218 15.83 -18.38 3.11
N LYS A 219 17.15 -18.34 3.29
CA LYS A 219 17.78 -18.35 4.63
C LYS A 219 17.36 -17.15 5.47
N CYS A 220 17.27 -15.95 4.87
CA CYS A 220 16.75 -14.76 5.56
C CYS A 220 15.30 -14.96 6.04
N ALA A 221 14.43 -15.50 5.18
CA ALA A 221 13.04 -15.78 5.54
C ALA A 221 12.93 -16.78 6.70
N GLN A 222 13.73 -17.86 6.67
CA GLN A 222 13.78 -18.84 7.76
C GLN A 222 14.20 -18.23 9.10
N LYS A 223 15.18 -17.30 9.08
CA LYS A 223 15.68 -16.63 10.29
C LYS A 223 14.66 -15.73 10.99
N VAL A 224 13.63 -15.30 10.29
CA VAL A 224 12.59 -14.42 10.84
C VAL A 224 11.27 -15.15 11.16
N GLY A 225 11.16 -16.44 10.82
CA GLY A 225 9.92 -17.23 10.92
C GLY A 225 9.27 -17.20 12.30
N ASP A 226 10.00 -17.45 13.38
CA ASP A 226 9.47 -17.44 14.75
C ASP A 226 8.94 -16.06 15.15
N THR A 227 9.63 -14.99 14.74
CA THR A 227 9.18 -13.62 15.00
C THR A 227 7.90 -13.30 14.21
N LEU A 228 7.74 -13.83 13.01
CA LEU A 228 6.51 -13.67 12.24
C LEU A 228 5.30 -14.33 12.91
N GLN A 229 5.47 -15.47 13.56
CA GLN A 229 4.40 -16.09 14.36
C GLN A 229 4.02 -15.21 15.55
N THR A 230 5.01 -14.58 16.19
CA THR A 230 4.76 -13.60 17.25
C THR A 230 3.99 -12.39 16.72
N ILE A 231 4.41 -11.82 15.58
CA ILE A 231 3.72 -10.71 14.91
C ILE A 231 2.28 -11.08 14.58
N LYS A 232 2.04 -12.28 14.03
CA LYS A 232 0.70 -12.81 13.72
C LYS A 232 -0.17 -12.86 14.98
N SER A 233 0.34 -13.42 16.07
CA SER A 233 -0.38 -13.53 17.34
C SER A 233 -0.70 -12.15 17.94
N MET A 234 0.22 -11.19 17.85
CA MET A 234 0.00 -9.81 18.29
C MET A 234 -1.07 -9.10 17.44
N LEU A 235 -1.10 -9.37 16.12
CA LEU A 235 -2.13 -8.83 15.21
C LEU A 235 -3.51 -9.38 15.54
N ILE A 236 -3.64 -10.67 15.83
CA ILE A 236 -4.89 -11.31 16.27
C ILE A 236 -5.42 -10.63 17.53
N GLY A 237 -4.56 -10.30 18.49
CA GLY A 237 -4.92 -9.62 19.74
C GLY A 237 -5.06 -8.10 19.63
N ALA A 238 -4.89 -7.49 18.46
CA ALA A 238 -4.94 -6.05 18.31
C ALA A 238 -6.38 -5.50 18.38
N LYS A 239 -6.55 -4.30 18.97
CA LYS A 239 -7.87 -3.65 19.05
C LYS A 239 -8.39 -3.23 17.67
N VAL A 240 -7.50 -2.77 16.80
CA VAL A 240 -7.81 -2.28 15.45
C VAL A 240 -6.73 -2.77 14.51
N ALA A 241 -7.12 -3.40 13.41
CA ALA A 241 -6.20 -3.84 12.37
C ALA A 241 -6.72 -3.50 10.97
N HIS A 242 -5.79 -3.33 10.04
CA HIS A 242 -6.00 -2.96 8.66
C HIS A 242 -5.82 -4.18 7.76
N PHE A 243 -6.77 -4.42 6.87
CA PHE A 243 -6.75 -5.53 5.92
C PHE A 243 -6.84 -5.02 4.49
N ASP A 244 -6.06 -5.60 3.59
CA ASP A 244 -6.06 -5.28 2.15
C ASP A 244 -5.45 -6.43 1.36
N GLU A 245 -5.79 -6.55 0.07
CA GLU A 245 -5.19 -7.53 -0.84
C GLU A 245 -4.67 -6.85 -2.10
N THR A 246 -3.60 -7.42 -2.62
CA THR A 246 -3.07 -6.99 -3.91
C THR A 246 -2.66 -8.17 -4.78
N GLY A 247 -3.00 -8.12 -6.07
CA GLY A 247 -2.51 -9.11 -7.02
C GLY A 247 -1.03 -8.90 -7.34
N THR A 248 -0.29 -10.00 -7.47
CA THR A 248 1.07 -10.03 -7.99
C THR A 248 1.19 -11.11 -9.04
N ASP A 249 2.26 -11.10 -9.81
CA ASP A 249 2.54 -12.11 -10.83
C ASP A 249 3.59 -13.10 -10.31
N VAL A 250 3.26 -14.40 -10.42
CA VAL A 250 4.18 -15.51 -10.15
C VAL A 250 4.20 -16.41 -11.38
N ASN A 251 5.27 -16.38 -12.14
CA ASN A 251 5.48 -17.16 -13.37
C ASN A 251 4.29 -17.06 -14.35
N GLY A 252 3.81 -15.85 -14.62
CA GLY A 252 2.70 -15.57 -15.54
C GLY A 252 1.31 -15.82 -14.97
N LYS A 253 1.19 -16.20 -13.69
CA LYS A 253 -0.10 -16.40 -13.02
C LYS A 253 -0.34 -15.31 -11.98
N THR A 254 -1.55 -14.77 -11.94
CA THR A 254 -1.94 -13.85 -10.88
C THR A 254 -2.15 -14.60 -9.58
N ILE A 255 -1.39 -14.24 -8.57
CA ILE A 255 -1.49 -14.72 -7.19
C ILE A 255 -1.80 -13.51 -6.29
N TRP A 256 -2.41 -13.73 -5.14
CA TRP A 256 -2.86 -12.66 -4.26
C TRP A 256 -2.05 -12.59 -2.98
N VAL A 257 -1.64 -11.40 -2.64
CA VAL A 257 -1.01 -11.08 -1.36
C VAL A 257 -2.10 -10.56 -0.42
N HIS A 258 -2.22 -11.18 0.74
CA HIS A 258 -3.10 -10.76 1.84
C HIS A 258 -2.26 -10.07 2.90
N ASN A 259 -2.67 -8.86 3.27
CA ASN A 259 -1.98 -8.03 4.25
C ASN A 259 -2.85 -7.80 5.47
N SER A 260 -2.28 -8.05 6.63
CA SER A 260 -2.83 -7.68 7.93
C SER A 260 -1.84 -6.77 8.64
N SER A 261 -2.25 -5.58 9.07
CA SER A 261 -1.32 -4.63 9.68
C SER A 261 -1.95 -3.70 10.70
N THR A 262 -1.10 -3.17 11.59
CA THR A 262 -1.38 -2.05 12.50
C THR A 262 -0.37 -0.93 12.25
N PRO A 263 -0.44 0.21 12.94
CA PRO A 263 0.65 1.20 12.94
C PRO A 263 2.02 0.63 13.34
N GLU A 264 2.06 -0.46 14.12
CA GLU A 264 3.28 -1.09 14.66
C GLU A 264 3.68 -2.37 13.92
N LEU A 265 2.71 -3.11 13.36
CA LEU A 265 2.92 -4.47 12.87
C LEU A 265 2.58 -4.59 11.38
N THR A 266 3.23 -5.50 10.68
CA THR A 266 2.93 -5.90 9.30
C THR A 266 3.06 -7.42 9.16
N TYR A 267 2.05 -8.07 8.58
CA TYR A 267 2.07 -9.49 8.27
C TYR A 267 1.43 -9.73 6.90
N GLN A 268 2.15 -10.41 6.02
CA GLN A 268 1.74 -10.64 4.63
C GLN A 268 1.91 -12.10 4.25
N THR A 269 0.93 -12.64 3.54
CA THR A 269 0.95 -14.00 2.99
C THR A 269 0.54 -14.00 1.53
N ILE A 270 0.88 -15.06 0.81
CA ILE A 270 0.49 -15.27 -0.58
C ILE A 270 -0.50 -16.42 -0.70
N ASN A 271 -1.52 -16.25 -1.57
CA ASN A 271 -2.47 -17.31 -1.89
C ASN A 271 -2.94 -17.22 -3.35
N ALA A 272 -3.23 -18.35 -3.98
CA ALA A 272 -3.78 -18.40 -5.34
C ALA A 272 -5.19 -17.78 -5.43
N LYS A 273 -5.92 -17.69 -4.31
CA LYS A 273 -7.27 -17.13 -4.23
C LYS A 273 -7.29 -15.80 -3.51
N ARG A 274 -7.99 -14.83 -4.10
CA ARG A 274 -8.20 -13.51 -3.48
C ARG A 274 -9.20 -13.55 -2.32
N GLY A 275 -10.25 -14.38 -2.42
CA GLY A 275 -11.39 -14.35 -1.52
C GLY A 275 -11.14 -15.00 -0.16
N GLN A 276 -12.22 -15.50 0.43
CA GLN A 276 -12.26 -16.06 1.75
C GLN A 276 -11.14 -17.09 2.01
N ILE A 277 -10.90 -18.00 1.07
CA ILE A 277 -9.82 -19.02 1.20
C ILE A 277 -8.45 -18.36 1.47
N GLY A 278 -8.11 -17.30 0.74
CA GLY A 278 -6.83 -16.60 0.96
C GLY A 278 -6.78 -15.82 2.29
N MET A 279 -7.91 -15.29 2.75
CA MET A 279 -8.04 -14.64 4.05
C MET A 279 -7.91 -15.66 5.20
N GLU A 280 -8.52 -16.83 5.05
CA GLU A 280 -8.44 -17.95 5.99
C GLU A 280 -7.00 -18.49 6.09
N ASP A 281 -6.32 -18.62 4.97
CA ASP A 281 -4.91 -19.06 4.92
C ASP A 281 -3.96 -18.04 5.57
N ASN A 282 -4.22 -16.74 5.43
CA ASN A 282 -3.52 -15.70 6.19
C ASN A 282 -3.70 -15.89 7.71
N GLY A 283 -4.89 -16.32 8.14
CA GLY A 283 -5.20 -16.77 9.47
C GLY A 283 -5.20 -15.69 10.56
N VAL A 284 -5.11 -14.39 10.19
CA VAL A 284 -5.28 -13.29 11.15
C VAL A 284 -6.76 -12.95 11.31
N LEU A 285 -7.46 -12.70 10.20
CA LEU A 285 -8.84 -12.23 10.22
C LEU A 285 -9.81 -13.28 10.82
N THR A 286 -9.52 -14.56 10.65
CA THR A 286 -10.33 -15.67 11.17
C THR A 286 -10.35 -15.78 12.69
N GLU A 287 -9.31 -15.31 13.35
CA GLU A 287 -9.16 -15.35 14.82
C GLU A 287 -9.23 -13.95 15.44
N PHE A 288 -9.42 -12.90 14.60
CA PHE A 288 -9.41 -11.52 15.03
C PHE A 288 -10.74 -11.15 15.70
N GLY A 289 -10.67 -10.52 16.88
CA GLY A 289 -11.87 -10.10 17.63
C GLY A 289 -12.02 -8.57 17.76
N GLY A 290 -11.17 -7.79 17.10
CA GLY A 290 -11.17 -6.33 17.18
C GLY A 290 -11.96 -5.63 16.07
N VAL A 291 -11.54 -4.42 15.71
CA VAL A 291 -12.09 -3.64 14.60
C VAL A 291 -11.26 -3.86 13.35
N ALA A 292 -11.84 -4.48 12.33
CA ALA A 292 -11.23 -4.70 11.02
C ALA A 292 -11.53 -3.52 10.08
N ILE A 293 -10.48 -2.85 9.61
CA ILE A 293 -10.58 -1.77 8.62
C ILE A 293 -10.24 -2.32 7.25
N HIS A 294 -11.15 -2.17 6.30
CA HIS A 294 -10.98 -2.67 4.93
C HIS A 294 -11.76 -1.82 3.92
N ASP A 295 -11.62 -2.13 2.64
CA ASP A 295 -12.52 -1.63 1.62
C ASP A 295 -13.92 -2.29 1.75
N CYS A 296 -14.88 -1.87 0.95
CA CYS A 296 -16.23 -2.46 1.02
C CYS A 296 -16.34 -3.80 0.27
N TRP A 297 -15.27 -4.55 0.07
CA TRP A 297 -15.32 -5.80 -0.66
C TRP A 297 -16.09 -6.89 0.10
N SER A 298 -17.00 -7.59 -0.61
CA SER A 298 -18.00 -8.46 0.00
C SER A 298 -17.47 -9.63 0.84
N PRO A 299 -16.31 -10.26 0.58
CA PRO A 299 -15.84 -11.35 1.41
C PRO A 299 -15.55 -10.99 2.86
N TYR A 300 -15.16 -9.75 3.16
CA TYR A 300 -14.94 -9.31 4.54
C TYR A 300 -16.19 -9.40 5.40
N TRP A 301 -17.36 -9.11 4.84
CA TRP A 301 -18.64 -9.11 5.54
C TRP A 301 -19.17 -10.50 5.91
N LYS A 302 -18.43 -11.56 5.57
CA LYS A 302 -18.71 -12.93 6.00
C LYS A 302 -18.22 -13.25 7.41
N TYR A 303 -17.35 -12.42 7.95
CA TYR A 303 -16.83 -12.51 9.33
C TYR A 303 -17.72 -11.68 10.25
N GLU A 304 -18.91 -12.25 10.61
CA GLU A 304 -19.95 -11.53 11.33
C GLU A 304 -19.61 -11.24 12.79
N ASP A 305 -18.67 -11.99 13.37
CA ASP A 305 -18.30 -11.90 14.79
C ASP A 305 -17.30 -10.75 15.08
N ILE A 306 -16.87 -10.00 14.06
CA ILE A 306 -15.95 -8.88 14.19
C ILE A 306 -16.62 -7.54 13.91
N THR A 307 -16.07 -6.47 14.47
CA THR A 307 -16.52 -5.11 14.14
C THR A 307 -15.84 -4.62 12.86
N HIS A 308 -16.64 -4.15 11.89
CA HIS A 308 -16.14 -3.66 10.62
C HIS A 308 -16.08 -2.14 10.57
N ALA A 309 -14.99 -1.59 10.06
CA ALA A 309 -14.85 -0.18 9.69
C ALA A 309 -14.50 -0.05 8.20
N VAL A 310 -15.12 0.92 7.55
CA VAL A 310 -14.96 1.12 6.11
C VAL A 310 -13.88 2.16 5.83
N CYS A 311 -13.05 1.93 4.81
CA CYS A 311 -12.14 2.93 4.29
C CYS A 311 -12.89 4.08 3.61
N ASN A 312 -13.11 5.19 4.32
CA ASN A 312 -13.82 6.34 3.78
C ASN A 312 -13.09 7.05 2.62
N ALA A 313 -11.78 6.83 2.45
CA ALA A 313 -11.06 7.33 1.29
C ALA A 313 -11.54 6.68 -0.02
N HIS A 314 -11.91 5.40 0.00
CA HIS A 314 -12.53 4.72 -1.14
C HIS A 314 -13.92 5.29 -1.44
N LEU A 315 -14.73 5.51 -0.41
CA LEU A 315 -16.05 6.15 -0.57
C LEU A 315 -15.94 7.55 -1.19
N LEU A 316 -14.97 8.37 -0.73
CA LEU A 316 -14.74 9.69 -1.33
C LEU A 316 -14.38 9.63 -2.82
N ARG A 317 -13.63 8.60 -3.26
CA ARG A 317 -13.32 8.39 -4.68
C ARG A 317 -14.57 7.97 -5.47
N GLU A 318 -15.35 7.04 -4.95
CA GLU A 318 -16.61 6.61 -5.58
C GLU A 318 -17.62 7.77 -5.69
N LEU A 319 -17.77 8.59 -4.64
CA LEU A 319 -18.61 9.79 -4.65
C LEU A 319 -18.10 10.82 -5.67
N THR A 320 -16.78 10.95 -5.86
CA THR A 320 -16.21 11.78 -6.92
C THR A 320 -16.59 11.24 -8.30
N GLY A 321 -16.65 9.92 -8.46
CA GLY A 321 -17.15 9.30 -9.68
C GLY A 321 -18.60 9.63 -9.96
N VAL A 322 -19.48 9.56 -8.96
CA VAL A 322 -20.89 9.95 -9.09
C VAL A 322 -21.02 11.42 -9.48
N GLU A 323 -20.33 12.32 -8.80
CA GLU A 323 -20.30 13.77 -9.11
C GLU A 323 -19.87 14.07 -10.56
N GLN A 324 -19.00 13.24 -11.15
CA GLN A 324 -18.55 13.39 -12.53
C GLN A 324 -19.54 12.84 -13.57
N TYR A 325 -20.26 11.77 -13.24
CA TYR A 325 -21.14 11.05 -14.19
C TYR A 325 -22.62 11.33 -14.02
N SER A 326 -23.01 11.85 -12.88
CA SER A 326 -24.37 12.30 -12.55
C SER A 326 -24.32 13.70 -11.91
N PRO A 327 -23.83 14.73 -12.64
CA PRO A 327 -23.62 16.06 -12.08
C PRO A 327 -24.95 16.75 -11.67
N GLU A 328 -26.07 16.26 -12.15
CA GLU A 328 -27.41 16.65 -11.76
C GLU A 328 -27.82 16.23 -10.34
N HIS A 329 -27.16 15.22 -9.77
CA HIS A 329 -27.45 14.71 -8.43
C HIS A 329 -26.71 15.50 -7.35
N ALA A 330 -27.44 16.08 -6.42
CA ALA A 330 -26.87 16.89 -5.34
C ALA A 330 -26.36 16.05 -4.16
N TRP A 331 -26.90 14.84 -3.96
CA TRP A 331 -26.58 14.01 -2.80
C TRP A 331 -25.08 13.67 -2.68
N ALA A 332 -24.40 13.36 -3.79
CA ALA A 332 -23.03 12.88 -3.75
C ALA A 332 -22.01 13.97 -3.32
N PRO A 333 -22.00 15.20 -3.87
CA PRO A 333 -21.14 16.28 -3.38
C PRO A 333 -21.48 16.71 -1.95
N GLU A 334 -22.75 16.69 -1.54
CA GLU A 334 -23.15 16.97 -0.16
C GLU A 334 -22.66 15.88 0.80
N PHE A 335 -22.78 14.60 0.43
CA PHE A 335 -22.28 13.49 1.24
C PHE A 335 -20.75 13.51 1.38
N LYS A 336 -20.03 13.87 0.31
CA LYS A 336 -18.57 14.12 0.36
C LYS A 336 -18.23 15.21 1.37
N THR A 337 -19.01 16.27 1.40
CA THR A 337 -18.85 17.39 2.35
C THR A 337 -19.13 16.94 3.79
N LEU A 338 -20.16 16.11 3.99
CA LEU A 338 -20.47 15.51 5.28
C LEU A 338 -19.29 14.67 5.81
N LEU A 339 -18.79 13.71 5.04
CA LEU A 339 -17.66 12.86 5.45
C LEU A 339 -16.41 13.68 5.81
N ARG A 340 -16.10 14.74 5.03
CA ARG A 340 -14.98 15.64 5.32
C ARG A 340 -15.20 16.45 6.59
N SER A 341 -16.43 16.90 6.86
CA SER A 341 -16.78 17.63 8.09
C SER A 341 -16.71 16.74 9.32
N MET A 342 -17.17 15.50 9.23
CA MET A 342 -16.99 14.48 10.28
C MET A 342 -15.51 14.28 10.61
N LYS A 343 -14.67 14.05 9.58
CA LYS A 343 -13.21 13.92 9.76
C LYS A 343 -12.60 15.14 10.43
N LYS A 344 -12.94 16.34 9.96
CA LYS A 344 -12.44 17.59 10.53
C LYS A 344 -12.86 17.78 11.99
N ALA A 345 -14.09 17.40 12.34
CA ALA A 345 -14.58 17.48 13.73
C ALA A 345 -13.81 16.51 14.64
N ARG A 346 -13.63 15.25 14.20
CA ARG A 346 -12.82 14.25 14.91
C ARG A 346 -11.38 14.73 15.09
N ASP A 347 -10.70 15.14 14.03
CA ASP A 347 -9.30 15.57 14.07
C ASP A 347 -9.11 16.75 15.05
N LYS A 348 -10.08 17.70 15.09
CA LYS A 348 -10.09 18.79 16.07
C LYS A 348 -10.33 18.31 17.50
N ALA A 349 -11.14 17.29 17.70
CA ALA A 349 -11.41 16.73 19.04
C ALA A 349 -10.16 15.98 19.55
N VAL A 350 -9.53 15.16 18.70
CA VAL A 350 -8.27 14.47 19.02
C VAL A 350 -7.15 15.46 19.36
N ALA A 351 -7.00 16.54 18.57
CA ALA A 351 -6.02 17.60 18.86
C ALA A 351 -6.24 18.34 20.20
N LYS A 352 -7.46 18.23 20.77
CA LYS A 352 -7.81 18.74 22.10
C LYS A 352 -7.76 17.68 23.21
N GLY A 353 -7.20 16.51 22.93
CA GLY A 353 -7.10 15.39 23.87
C GLY A 353 -8.44 14.71 24.22
N LYS A 354 -9.48 14.90 23.39
CA LYS A 354 -10.76 14.21 23.58
C LYS A 354 -10.69 12.79 23.03
N THR A 355 -11.45 11.87 23.63
CA THR A 355 -11.55 10.48 23.22
C THR A 355 -12.80 10.19 22.39
N GLU A 356 -13.76 11.12 22.38
CA GLU A 356 -15.03 11.01 21.66
C GLU A 356 -15.57 12.38 21.21
N LEU A 357 -16.48 12.40 20.23
CA LEU A 357 -17.29 13.57 19.92
C LEU A 357 -18.44 13.73 20.93
N SER A 358 -18.85 14.98 21.20
CA SER A 358 -20.05 15.22 22.01
C SER A 358 -21.30 14.69 21.32
N TYR A 359 -22.30 14.32 22.13
CA TYR A 359 -23.62 13.86 21.67
C TYR A 359 -24.23 14.79 20.61
N TYR A 360 -24.09 16.12 20.80
CA TYR A 360 -24.57 17.11 19.83
C TYR A 360 -23.99 16.90 18.43
N TYR A 361 -22.67 16.68 18.31
CA TYR A 361 -22.05 16.47 16.99
C TYR A 361 -22.44 15.12 16.40
N LEU A 362 -22.50 14.06 17.22
CA LEU A 362 -22.93 12.74 16.76
C LEU A 362 -24.35 12.78 16.22
N HIS A 363 -25.29 13.38 16.98
CA HIS A 363 -26.68 13.51 16.56
C HIS A 363 -26.83 14.36 15.30
N LYS A 364 -26.12 15.49 15.21
CA LYS A 364 -26.11 16.34 14.02
C LYS A 364 -25.64 15.58 12.79
N PHE A 365 -24.55 14.80 12.88
CA PHE A 365 -24.01 14.04 11.76
C PHE A 365 -24.93 12.86 11.37
N ASP A 366 -25.52 12.19 12.34
CA ASP A 366 -26.48 11.11 12.08
C ASP A 366 -27.74 11.63 11.35
N THR A 367 -28.29 12.75 11.80
CA THR A 367 -29.45 13.40 11.16
C THR A 367 -29.14 13.81 9.71
N GLU A 368 -27.98 14.40 9.49
CA GLU A 368 -27.57 14.84 8.15
C GLU A 368 -27.26 13.64 7.23
N TYR A 369 -26.67 12.56 7.78
CA TYR A 369 -26.48 11.31 7.05
C TYR A 369 -27.81 10.74 6.54
N ASP A 370 -28.81 10.65 7.43
CA ASP A 370 -30.12 10.11 7.09
C ASP A 370 -30.86 11.01 6.10
N ARG A 371 -30.74 12.34 6.22
CA ARG A 371 -31.29 13.30 5.24
C ARG A 371 -30.70 13.05 3.85
N LEU A 372 -29.36 12.91 3.76
CA LEU A 372 -28.67 12.70 2.50
C LEU A 372 -28.98 11.32 1.88
N MET A 373 -29.21 10.30 2.69
CA MET A 373 -29.61 8.98 2.17
C MET A 373 -31.03 9.02 1.60
N LYS A 374 -31.94 9.79 2.18
CA LYS A 374 -33.28 10.02 1.59
C LYS A 374 -33.18 10.77 0.25
N LEU A 375 -32.40 11.84 0.21
CA LEU A 375 -32.15 12.60 -1.02
C LEU A 375 -31.54 11.69 -2.12
N ALA A 376 -30.57 10.86 -1.77
CA ALA A 376 -29.96 9.91 -2.69
C ALA A 376 -30.96 8.86 -3.24
N ASP A 377 -31.88 8.40 -2.39
CA ASP A 377 -32.94 7.46 -2.79
C ASP A 377 -33.94 8.12 -3.75
N GLU A 378 -34.26 9.40 -3.55
CA GLU A 378 -35.12 10.19 -4.40
C GLU A 378 -34.48 10.51 -5.76
N GLU A 379 -33.18 10.91 -5.78
CA GLU A 379 -32.46 11.27 -7.00
C GLU A 379 -32.06 10.03 -7.83
N CYS A 380 -31.85 8.88 -7.20
CA CYS A 380 -31.48 7.63 -7.85
C CYS A 380 -32.37 6.46 -7.38
N PRO A 381 -33.67 6.44 -7.77
CA PRO A 381 -34.61 5.40 -7.33
C PRO A 381 -34.20 4.02 -7.86
N LEU A 382 -34.75 2.97 -7.23
CA LEU A 382 -34.60 1.62 -7.72
C LEU A 382 -35.18 1.48 -9.13
N PRO A 383 -34.46 0.88 -10.08
CA PRO A 383 -35.01 0.63 -11.40
C PRO A 383 -36.26 -0.26 -11.30
N PRO A 384 -37.28 -0.03 -12.12
CA PRO A 384 -38.50 -0.83 -12.13
C PRO A 384 -38.19 -2.31 -12.42
N ASP A 385 -39.10 -3.20 -12.00
CA ASP A 385 -38.94 -4.62 -12.30
C ASP A 385 -39.05 -4.85 -13.80
N PRO A 386 -38.14 -5.60 -14.42
CA PRO A 386 -38.26 -5.94 -15.83
C PRO A 386 -39.56 -6.74 -16.05
N PRO A 387 -40.26 -6.52 -17.17
CA PRO A 387 -41.55 -7.18 -17.45
C PRO A 387 -41.47 -8.70 -17.56
N GLN A 388 -40.30 -9.28 -17.76
CA GLN A 388 -40.04 -10.70 -17.69
C GLN A 388 -38.97 -11.00 -16.63
N LYS A 389 -39.24 -11.93 -15.71
CA LYS A 389 -38.26 -12.42 -14.72
C LYS A 389 -37.08 -13.10 -15.43
N LYS A 390 -36.07 -12.32 -15.79
CA LYS A 390 -34.77 -12.87 -16.24
C LYS A 390 -34.08 -13.52 -15.02
N LYS A 391 -33.57 -14.74 -15.18
CA LYS A 391 -32.73 -15.39 -14.17
C LYS A 391 -31.48 -14.53 -13.95
N GLY A 392 -31.28 -14.03 -12.71
CA GLY A 392 -30.12 -13.25 -12.32
C GLY A 392 -30.47 -12.02 -11.44
N ARG A 393 -29.45 -11.43 -10.82
CA ARG A 393 -29.61 -10.22 -9.99
C ARG A 393 -29.89 -9.01 -10.89
N LYS A 394 -30.85 -8.13 -10.51
CA LYS A 394 -31.11 -6.87 -11.21
C LYS A 394 -29.83 -6.07 -11.37
N LYS A 395 -29.59 -5.52 -12.56
CA LYS A 395 -28.51 -4.53 -12.77
C LYS A 395 -28.99 -3.19 -12.23
N LYS A 396 -28.52 -2.81 -11.05
CA LYS A 396 -28.95 -1.59 -10.34
C LYS A 396 -28.12 -0.34 -10.68
N GLY A 397 -27.08 -0.46 -11.50
CA GLY A 397 -26.09 0.59 -11.69
C GLY A 397 -25.13 0.75 -10.49
N LYS A 398 -24.01 1.44 -10.69
CA LYS A 398 -22.99 1.59 -9.64
C LYS A 398 -23.39 2.63 -8.59
N GLU A 399 -24.05 3.70 -9.01
CA GLU A 399 -24.53 4.75 -8.10
C GLU A 399 -25.55 4.17 -7.12
N ARG A 400 -26.58 3.48 -7.61
CA ARG A 400 -27.58 2.82 -6.76
C ARG A 400 -26.95 1.81 -5.82
N SER A 401 -25.98 1.04 -6.29
CA SER A 401 -25.25 0.08 -5.47
C SER A 401 -24.42 0.77 -4.37
N LEU A 402 -23.89 1.97 -4.62
CA LEU A 402 -23.21 2.78 -3.61
C LEU A 402 -24.20 3.27 -2.55
N ILE A 403 -25.36 3.79 -2.96
CA ILE A 403 -26.42 4.27 -2.05
C ILE A 403 -26.87 3.15 -1.11
N GLU A 404 -27.24 1.99 -1.64
CA GLU A 404 -27.65 0.83 -0.82
C GLU A 404 -26.57 0.41 0.18
N ARG A 405 -25.30 0.43 -0.26
CA ARG A 405 -24.16 0.12 0.60
C ARG A 405 -23.99 1.15 1.71
N LEU A 406 -24.11 2.45 1.42
CA LEU A 406 -24.06 3.50 2.41
C LEU A 406 -25.21 3.40 3.41
N MET A 407 -26.43 3.09 2.96
CA MET A 407 -27.57 2.85 3.85
C MET A 407 -27.34 1.66 4.79
N ALA A 408 -26.87 0.53 4.24
CA ALA A 408 -26.66 -0.71 4.99
C ALA A 408 -25.47 -0.61 5.97
N LEU A 409 -24.41 0.12 5.62
CA LEU A 409 -23.14 0.15 6.35
C LEU A 409 -22.93 1.46 7.15
N LYS A 410 -23.99 2.23 7.45
CA LYS A 410 -23.90 3.51 8.18
C LYS A 410 -23.05 3.39 9.45
N ALA A 411 -23.25 2.35 10.25
CA ALA A 411 -22.50 2.14 11.49
C ALA A 411 -20.98 2.01 11.22
N SER A 412 -20.58 1.21 10.22
CA SER A 412 -19.18 0.98 9.84
C SER A 412 -18.54 2.20 9.17
N VAL A 413 -19.31 2.96 8.37
CA VAL A 413 -18.86 4.22 7.74
C VAL A 413 -18.60 5.30 8.79
N CYS A 414 -19.45 5.40 9.82
CA CYS A 414 -19.38 6.40 10.88
C CYS A 414 -18.58 5.95 12.11
N LEU A 415 -17.99 4.74 12.13
CA LEU A 415 -17.33 4.21 13.33
C LEU A 415 -16.18 5.11 13.80
N PHE A 416 -15.41 5.69 12.88
CA PHE A 416 -14.26 6.55 13.15
C PHE A 416 -14.59 7.85 13.95
N ILE A 417 -15.86 8.29 13.98
CA ILE A 417 -16.29 9.43 14.82
C ILE A 417 -16.82 8.98 16.18
N ARG A 418 -17.08 7.69 16.38
CA ARG A 418 -17.58 7.07 17.62
C ARG A 418 -16.47 6.37 18.40
N ASN A 419 -15.46 5.89 17.69
CA ASN A 419 -14.27 5.28 18.26
C ASN A 419 -13.03 5.92 17.60
N PHE A 420 -12.27 6.71 18.36
CA PHE A 420 -11.13 7.47 17.85
C PHE A 420 -9.90 6.61 17.57
N ASP A 421 -9.85 5.37 18.08
CA ASP A 421 -8.82 4.40 17.70
C ASP A 421 -8.98 3.96 16.25
N VAL A 422 -10.19 4.07 15.69
CA VAL A 422 -10.48 3.76 14.28
C VAL A 422 -10.12 4.93 13.38
N PRO A 423 -9.16 4.80 12.46
CA PRO A 423 -8.82 5.85 11.50
C PRO A 423 -9.91 6.05 10.45
N PHE A 424 -9.85 7.18 9.75
CA PHE A 424 -10.78 7.53 8.67
C PHE A 424 -10.60 6.66 7.41
N ASP A 425 -9.39 6.15 7.18
CA ASP A 425 -9.03 5.44 5.95
C ASP A 425 -8.15 4.21 6.22
N ASN A 426 -7.98 3.37 5.19
CA ASN A 426 -7.15 2.17 5.20
C ASN A 426 -5.75 2.40 4.58
N ASN A 427 -5.25 3.63 4.58
CA ASN A 427 -3.98 3.98 3.94
C ASN A 427 -2.77 3.22 4.53
N GLN A 428 -2.88 2.69 5.76
CA GLN A 428 -1.83 1.87 6.37
C GLN A 428 -1.61 0.60 5.56
N ALA A 429 -2.65 -0.21 5.36
CA ALA A 429 -2.56 -1.44 4.57
C ALA A 429 -2.15 -1.14 3.11
N GLU A 430 -2.72 -0.09 2.50
CA GLU A 430 -2.35 0.34 1.14
C GLU A 430 -0.85 0.67 1.03
N ARG A 431 -0.22 1.26 2.05
CA ARG A 431 1.23 1.54 2.07
C ARG A 431 2.04 0.26 2.18
N ASP A 432 1.60 -0.66 3.04
CA ASP A 432 2.33 -1.91 3.31
C ASP A 432 2.36 -2.82 2.07
N VAL A 433 1.28 -2.90 1.29
CA VAL A 433 1.24 -3.70 0.05
C VAL A 433 1.96 -3.07 -1.14
N ARG A 434 2.31 -1.77 -1.10
CA ARG A 434 3.01 -1.09 -2.21
C ARG A 434 4.36 -1.70 -2.54
N ASN A 435 5.05 -2.27 -1.55
CA ASN A 435 6.35 -2.93 -1.76
C ASN A 435 6.25 -4.04 -2.81
N VAL A 436 5.18 -4.83 -2.79
CA VAL A 436 4.92 -5.89 -3.77
C VAL A 436 4.80 -5.33 -5.18
N LYS A 437 4.06 -4.23 -5.36
CA LYS A 437 3.94 -3.54 -6.65
C LYS A 437 5.25 -2.95 -7.13
N THR A 438 6.06 -2.41 -6.21
CA THR A 438 7.40 -1.91 -6.51
C THR A 438 8.29 -3.05 -7.00
N LYS A 439 8.33 -4.17 -6.27
CA LYS A 439 9.09 -5.38 -6.64
C LYS A 439 8.74 -5.84 -8.05
N THR A 440 7.45 -6.00 -8.37
CA THR A 440 7.00 -6.44 -9.69
C THR A 440 7.41 -5.48 -10.80
N LYS A 441 7.36 -4.16 -10.56
CA LYS A 441 7.74 -3.14 -11.55
C LYS A 441 9.25 -3.03 -11.77
N VAL A 442 10.06 -3.22 -10.74
CA VAL A 442 11.52 -2.99 -10.78
C VAL A 442 12.27 -4.25 -11.20
N SER A 443 11.89 -5.41 -10.66
CA SER A 443 12.62 -6.67 -10.85
C SER A 443 11.82 -7.78 -11.54
N GLY A 444 10.62 -7.47 -12.02
CA GLY A 444 9.75 -8.42 -12.71
C GLY A 444 8.98 -9.34 -11.76
N CYS A 445 8.31 -10.36 -12.33
CA CYS A 445 7.50 -11.31 -11.59
C CYS A 445 8.35 -12.22 -10.67
N PHE A 446 7.69 -12.82 -9.69
CA PHE A 446 8.25 -13.93 -8.93
C PHE A 446 8.33 -15.19 -9.80
N ARG A 447 9.31 -16.05 -9.53
CA ARG A 447 9.50 -17.30 -10.28
C ARG A 447 8.75 -18.47 -9.65
N THR A 448 8.61 -18.47 -8.31
CA THR A 448 7.96 -19.53 -7.53
C THR A 448 7.08 -18.90 -6.44
N GLU A 449 6.07 -19.63 -5.99
CA GLU A 449 5.24 -19.23 -4.86
C GLU A 449 6.07 -19.18 -3.55
N SER A 450 6.96 -20.15 -3.34
CA SER A 450 7.86 -20.14 -2.18
C SER A 450 8.77 -18.90 -2.17
N GLY A 451 9.37 -18.52 -3.30
CA GLY A 451 10.17 -17.30 -3.38
C GLY A 451 9.37 -16.02 -3.20
N ALA A 452 8.09 -16.03 -3.55
CA ALA A 452 7.19 -14.93 -3.26
C ALA A 452 6.85 -14.86 -1.76
N GLN A 453 6.63 -16.01 -1.10
CA GLN A 453 6.41 -16.07 0.36
C GLN A 453 7.67 -15.64 1.12
N ASP A 454 8.85 -16.13 0.75
CA ASP A 454 10.13 -15.71 1.34
C ASP A 454 10.30 -14.17 1.30
N TYR A 455 9.92 -13.56 0.15
CA TYR A 455 9.92 -12.10 0.00
C TYR A 455 8.96 -11.43 0.99
N LEU A 456 7.74 -11.94 1.12
CA LEU A 456 6.71 -11.38 2.01
C LEU A 456 7.07 -11.55 3.49
N ASP A 457 7.66 -12.67 3.86
CA ASP A 457 8.13 -12.93 5.22
C ASP A 457 9.20 -11.91 5.63
N ILE A 458 10.21 -11.72 4.79
CA ILE A 458 11.25 -10.72 5.04
C ILE A 458 10.65 -9.30 5.06
N MET A 459 9.73 -8.97 4.15
CA MET A 459 9.11 -7.65 4.09
C MET A 459 8.15 -7.38 5.25
N SER A 460 7.47 -8.40 5.77
CA SER A 460 6.65 -8.32 7.00
C SER A 460 7.53 -7.98 8.20
N TYR A 461 8.65 -8.68 8.33
CA TYR A 461 9.63 -8.47 9.38
C TYR A 461 10.26 -7.07 9.30
N ILE A 462 10.80 -6.69 8.14
CA ILE A 462 11.38 -5.35 7.90
C ILE A 462 10.32 -4.27 8.09
N GLY A 463 9.10 -4.49 7.60
CA GLY A 463 7.98 -3.55 7.73
C GLY A 463 7.64 -3.26 9.18
N THR A 464 7.59 -4.30 10.01
CA THR A 464 7.41 -4.18 11.47
C THR A 464 8.59 -3.44 12.10
N GLY A 465 9.83 -3.84 11.83
CA GLY A 465 11.02 -3.18 12.37
C GLY A 465 11.05 -1.67 12.06
N ARG A 466 10.74 -1.28 10.84
CA ARG A 466 10.68 0.13 10.45
C ARG A 466 9.61 0.94 11.19
N LYS A 467 8.51 0.33 11.56
CA LYS A 467 7.45 0.94 12.37
C LYS A 467 7.95 1.20 13.81
N HIS A 468 8.91 0.39 14.27
CA HIS A 468 9.60 0.54 15.56
C HIS A 468 10.95 1.30 15.45
N GLY A 469 11.26 1.92 14.31
CA GLY A 469 12.46 2.73 14.13
C GLY A 469 13.73 1.91 13.83
N VAL A 470 13.63 0.59 13.65
CA VAL A 470 14.75 -0.29 13.30
C VAL A 470 14.95 -0.26 11.79
N SER A 471 16.18 -0.05 11.33
CA SER A 471 16.50 -0.07 9.90
C SER A 471 16.40 -1.48 9.32
N ALA A 472 16.16 -1.60 8.01
CA ALA A 472 16.05 -2.89 7.35
C ALA A 472 17.37 -3.73 7.44
N TYR A 473 18.53 -3.06 7.37
CA TYR A 473 19.82 -3.71 7.52
C TYR A 473 20.04 -4.21 8.94
N GLU A 474 19.77 -3.37 9.94
CA GLU A 474 19.87 -3.70 11.36
C GLU A 474 18.95 -4.86 11.74
N ALA A 475 17.68 -4.83 11.29
CA ALA A 475 16.71 -5.88 11.52
C ALA A 475 17.22 -7.25 11.00
N LEU A 476 17.66 -7.33 9.75
CA LEU A 476 18.16 -8.58 9.18
C LEU A 476 19.46 -9.04 9.85
N THR A 477 20.38 -8.13 10.17
CA THR A 477 21.62 -8.46 10.88
C THR A 477 21.31 -9.05 12.25
N ALA A 478 20.39 -8.45 12.98
CA ALA A 478 19.96 -8.95 14.28
C ALA A 478 19.27 -10.33 14.21
N ALA A 479 18.49 -10.60 13.15
CA ALA A 479 17.88 -11.92 12.93
C ALA A 479 18.95 -13.02 12.77
N PHE A 480 20.03 -12.73 12.06
CA PHE A 480 21.16 -13.67 11.92
C PHE A 480 21.95 -13.83 13.21
N ALA A 481 22.01 -12.80 14.05
CA ALA A 481 22.63 -12.87 15.38
C ALA A 481 21.74 -13.54 16.44
N GLY A 482 20.59 -14.09 16.09
CA GLY A 482 19.65 -14.72 17.03
C GLY A 482 18.80 -13.74 17.84
N ASN A 483 18.78 -12.45 17.47
CA ASN A 483 18.01 -11.39 18.13
C ASN A 483 16.88 -10.84 17.22
N SER A 484 16.12 -11.73 16.57
CA SER A 484 15.05 -11.33 15.64
C SER A 484 13.92 -10.56 16.31
N GLN A 485 13.77 -10.64 17.65
CA GLN A 485 12.73 -9.91 18.41
C GLN A 485 12.99 -8.40 18.53
N ILE A 486 14.13 -7.89 18.06
CA ILE A 486 14.46 -6.44 18.09
C ILE A 486 13.39 -5.59 17.39
N VAL A 487 12.72 -6.14 16.39
CA VAL A 487 11.65 -5.46 15.62
C VAL A 487 10.36 -5.27 16.39
N LEU A 488 10.23 -5.87 17.60
CA LEU A 488 9.04 -5.79 18.45
C LEU A 488 9.24 -4.87 19.66
N LYS A 489 10.40 -4.24 19.79
CA LYS A 489 10.72 -3.29 20.86
C LYS A 489 10.32 -1.88 20.45
#